data_9dda52808ef94358a99ba1fb45dc8ed3
#
_entry.id   9dda52808ef94358a99ba1fb45dc8ed3
#
_cell.length_a   1.000
_cell.length_b   1.000
_cell.length_c   1.000
_cell.angle_alpha   90.00
_cell.angle_beta   90.00
_cell.angle_gamma   90.00
#
_symmetry.space_group_name_H-M   'P 1'
#
loop_
_entity.id
_entity.type
_entity.pdbx_description
1 polymer ?
#
loop_
_entity_poly.entity_id
_entity_poly.type
_entity_poly.pdbx_seq_one_letter_code
_entity_poly.pdbx_strand_id
1 'polypeptide(L)'
;MKKQYLPFIILLSVLTACSNNTDFDATGTFEATEIIVSAESNGKLFRLDAEEGTRLAQGEEVGLIDTVQLYLKKLQLEANMKSVDKQRPDIRKQIAATKEQLSTARRERARVENLLKANAANRKQLDDWNAQIAVLQSQLEAQISSLTNNTQSLNEQSSSVAIQILQTEDQLNKCHILSPINGTVLAKYAEPGELASTGKPLFKIADTENIFLRAYVTSSQLEKVKLGSQVKVFADFGDKNRKEYQGTVSWIADEAEFTPKTILTDDERANQVYAVKIAVKNDGFIKLGMYGEVRFSEEQ
;
A
#
# COMPACT_ATOMS: atom_id res chain seq x y z
N MET A 1 -19.38 62.91 72.36
CA MET A 1 -19.96 62.46 71.13
C MET A 1 -18.88 62.23 70.11
N LYS A 2 -18.35 61.06 70.03
CA LYS A 2 -17.29 60.61 69.11
C LYS A 2 -17.78 59.25 68.60
N LYS A 3 -18.35 59.15 67.40
CA LYS A 3 -17.83 58.79 66.18
C LYS A 3 -17.33 57.43 65.91
N GLN A 4 -18.11 56.63 65.29
CA GLN A 4 -17.89 55.27 64.77
C GLN A 4 -18.10 55.32 63.25
N TYR A 5 -17.01 55.58 62.53
CA TYR A 5 -16.99 55.44 61.03
C TYR A 5 -15.79 54.61 60.52
N LEU A 6 -15.14 53.80 61.36
CA LEU A 6 -13.95 53.08 60.97
C LEU A 6 -14.14 51.63 60.45
N PRO A 7 -15.27 50.90 60.59
CA PRO A 7 -15.35 49.57 60.10
C PRO A 7 -15.86 49.39 58.64
N PHE A 8 -16.24 50.51 57.91
CA PHE A 8 -16.85 50.39 56.61
C PHE A 8 -15.85 50.45 55.42
N ILE A 9 -14.58 50.78 55.66
CA ILE A 9 -13.53 50.89 54.63
C ILE A 9 -12.77 49.56 54.42
N ILE A 10 -12.83 48.59 55.39
CA ILE A 10 -12.11 47.32 55.30
C ILE A 10 -12.90 46.26 54.49
N LEU A 11 -14.20 46.43 54.21
CA LEU A 11 -15.03 45.46 53.50
C LEU A 11 -15.02 45.63 51.97
N LEU A 12 -14.32 46.64 51.43
CA LEU A 12 -14.33 46.90 49.98
C LEU A 12 -13.04 46.44 49.29
N SER A 13 -12.08 45.80 49.99
CA SER A 13 -10.81 45.37 49.42
C SER A 13 -10.67 43.85 49.14
N VAL A 14 -11.78 43.09 49.20
CA VAL A 14 -11.75 41.63 49.00
C VAL A 14 -12.36 41.16 47.66
N LEU A 15 -12.76 42.10 46.79
CA LEU A 15 -13.45 41.79 45.53
C LEU A 15 -12.58 41.83 44.28
N THR A 16 -11.24 41.76 44.41
CA THR A 16 -10.36 41.71 43.27
C THR A 16 -9.48 40.44 43.32
N ALA A 17 -10.07 39.28 43.17
CA ALA A 17 -9.29 38.07 42.89
C ALA A 17 -10.16 36.98 42.30
N CYS A 18 -10.55 37.09 41.06
CA CYS A 18 -10.80 35.96 40.17
C CYS A 18 -10.69 36.47 38.74
N SER A 19 -9.49 36.88 38.34
CA SER A 19 -9.11 36.85 36.94
C SER A 19 -8.69 35.41 36.66
N ASN A 20 -9.56 34.61 36.13
CA ASN A 20 -9.19 33.37 35.44
C ASN A 20 -8.48 33.78 34.15
N ASN A 21 -7.25 34.27 34.26
CA ASN A 21 -6.34 34.35 33.13
C ASN A 21 -5.99 32.91 32.75
N THR A 22 -6.77 32.33 31.85
CA THR A 22 -6.32 31.14 31.14
C THR A 22 -5.12 31.58 30.30
N ASP A 23 -3.91 31.23 30.75
CA ASP A 23 -2.64 31.57 30.05
C ASP A 23 -2.54 30.97 28.65
N PHE A 24 -3.52 30.20 28.19
CA PHE A 24 -3.53 29.44 26.96
C PHE A 24 -4.80 29.66 26.16
N ASP A 25 -4.64 29.69 24.82
CA ASP A 25 -5.74 29.98 23.91
C ASP A 25 -6.58 28.73 23.61
N ALA A 26 -5.96 27.55 23.55
CA ALA A 26 -6.67 26.29 23.30
C ALA A 26 -5.98 25.13 23.99
N THR A 27 -6.73 24.05 24.19
CA THR A 27 -6.27 22.80 24.80
C THR A 27 -6.65 21.61 23.94
N GLY A 28 -5.89 20.52 24.07
CA GLY A 28 -6.15 19.29 23.32
C GLY A 28 -5.34 18.12 23.79
N THR A 29 -5.23 17.10 22.95
CA THR A 29 -4.44 15.89 23.22
C THR A 29 -3.45 15.63 22.10
N PHE A 30 -2.30 15.07 22.47
CA PHE A 30 -1.29 14.65 21.50
C PHE A 30 -1.70 13.34 20.83
N GLU A 31 -1.68 13.35 19.52
CA GLU A 31 -2.01 12.23 18.64
C GLU A 31 -0.87 11.99 17.65
N ALA A 32 -0.83 10.80 17.05
CA ALA A 32 0.07 10.47 15.95
C ALA A 32 -0.69 9.78 14.82
N THR A 33 -0.03 9.65 13.68
CA THR A 33 -0.53 8.76 12.63
C THR A 33 -0.32 7.32 13.07
N GLU A 34 -1.41 6.60 13.30
CA GLU A 34 -1.43 5.19 13.69
C GLU A 34 -1.85 4.31 12.53
N ILE A 35 -1.17 3.17 12.37
CA ILE A 35 -1.54 2.15 11.38
C ILE A 35 -1.67 0.81 12.10
N ILE A 36 -2.78 0.11 11.86
CA ILE A 36 -2.96 -1.28 12.27
C ILE A 36 -2.47 -2.15 11.11
N VAL A 37 -1.36 -2.85 11.33
CA VAL A 37 -0.82 -3.82 10.38
C VAL A 37 -1.58 -5.12 10.55
N SER A 38 -2.21 -5.58 9.48
CA SER A 38 -3.00 -6.80 9.44
C SER A 38 -2.36 -7.83 8.52
N ALA A 39 -2.64 -9.11 8.75
CA ALA A 39 -2.19 -10.19 7.88
C ALA A 39 -2.78 -10.06 6.47
N GLU A 40 -1.96 -10.19 5.44
CA GLU A 40 -2.37 -10.17 4.04
C GLU A 40 -2.49 -11.59 3.44
N SER A 41 -2.03 -12.61 4.20
CA SER A 41 -2.07 -14.02 3.80
C SER A 41 -2.63 -14.89 4.92
N ASN A 42 -3.05 -16.11 4.54
CA ASN A 42 -3.56 -17.11 5.48
C ASN A 42 -2.46 -18.13 5.79
N GLY A 43 -2.28 -18.46 7.06
CA GLY A 43 -1.32 -19.47 7.49
C GLY A 43 -0.96 -19.35 8.96
N LYS A 44 -0.12 -20.25 9.44
CA LYS A 44 0.43 -20.16 10.79
C LYS A 44 1.45 -19.02 10.86
N LEU A 45 1.34 -18.14 11.85
CA LEU A 45 2.33 -17.10 12.12
C LEU A 45 3.61 -17.77 12.64
N PHE A 46 4.65 -17.77 11.82
CA PHE A 46 5.92 -18.42 12.15
C PHE A 46 6.77 -17.56 13.07
N ARG A 47 6.82 -16.23 12.79
CA ARG A 47 7.60 -15.25 13.52
C ARG A 47 6.87 -13.91 13.50
N LEU A 48 6.95 -13.15 14.61
CA LEU A 48 6.50 -11.77 14.71
C LEU A 48 7.36 -11.04 15.75
N ASP A 49 8.30 -10.23 15.27
CA ASP A 49 9.29 -9.50 16.06
C ASP A 49 8.84 -8.05 16.41
N ALA A 50 7.54 -7.78 16.26
CA ALA A 50 6.93 -6.48 16.55
C ALA A 50 6.55 -6.37 18.03
N GLU A 51 7.55 -6.28 18.92
CA GLU A 51 7.33 -6.10 20.36
C GLU A 51 6.99 -4.64 20.69
N GLU A 52 6.13 -4.44 21.69
CA GLU A 52 5.70 -3.11 22.13
C GLU A 52 6.90 -2.23 22.53
N GLY A 53 6.94 -1.00 22.04
CA GLY A 53 8.05 -0.07 22.25
C GLY A 53 9.20 -0.21 21.26
N THR A 54 9.23 -1.24 20.41
CA THR A 54 10.26 -1.42 19.37
C THR A 54 10.09 -0.37 18.29
N ARG A 55 11.20 0.23 17.84
CA ARG A 55 11.23 1.10 16.66
C ARG A 55 11.49 0.28 15.42
N LEU A 56 10.69 0.52 14.40
CA LEU A 56 10.78 -0.14 13.10
C LEU A 56 10.99 0.89 11.99
N ALA A 57 11.77 0.52 11.00
CA ALA A 57 11.93 1.29 9.77
C ALA A 57 10.86 0.88 8.76
N GLN A 58 10.48 1.81 7.87
CA GLN A 58 9.59 1.51 6.76
C GLN A 58 10.20 0.43 5.85
N GLY A 59 9.42 -0.61 5.53
CA GLY A 59 9.85 -1.76 4.73
C GLY A 59 10.65 -2.82 5.51
N GLU A 60 10.89 -2.63 6.79
CA GLU A 60 11.53 -3.64 7.64
C GLU A 60 10.63 -4.86 7.82
N GLU A 61 11.20 -6.05 7.60
CA GLU A 61 10.48 -7.31 7.81
C GLU A 61 10.45 -7.65 9.30
N VAL A 62 9.24 -7.70 9.85
CA VAL A 62 8.99 -7.93 11.27
C VAL A 62 8.31 -9.26 11.56
N GLY A 63 7.96 -10.01 10.53
CA GLY A 63 7.30 -11.30 10.74
C GLY A 63 7.15 -12.11 9.47
N LEU A 64 6.79 -13.38 9.66
CA LEU A 64 6.61 -14.33 8.57
C LEU A 64 5.43 -15.25 8.87
N ILE A 65 4.53 -15.38 7.91
CA ILE A 65 3.48 -16.40 7.86
C ILE A 65 4.03 -17.62 7.10
N ASP A 66 3.61 -18.84 7.45
CA ASP A 66 4.06 -20.08 6.83
C ASP A 66 3.90 -20.04 5.29
N THR A 67 5.01 -20.22 4.59
CA THR A 67 5.12 -20.12 3.13
C THR A 67 5.18 -21.49 2.44
N VAL A 68 5.31 -22.59 3.21
CA VAL A 68 5.66 -23.91 2.66
C VAL A 68 4.69 -24.35 1.55
N GLN A 69 3.39 -24.25 1.78
CA GLN A 69 2.39 -24.71 0.80
C GLN A 69 2.40 -23.83 -0.48
N LEU A 70 2.58 -22.54 -0.35
CA LEU A 70 2.68 -21.62 -1.49
C LEU A 70 3.96 -21.85 -2.28
N TYR A 71 5.07 -22.07 -1.60
CA TYR A 71 6.35 -22.39 -2.24
C TYR A 71 6.28 -23.70 -3.04
N LEU A 72 5.70 -24.78 -2.46
CA LEU A 72 5.49 -26.05 -3.16
C LEU A 72 4.58 -25.89 -4.37
N LYS A 73 3.51 -25.08 -4.26
CA LYS A 73 2.62 -24.75 -5.38
C LYS A 73 3.38 -24.03 -6.50
N LYS A 74 4.26 -23.07 -6.16
CA LYS A 74 5.11 -22.39 -7.15
C LYS A 74 5.99 -23.39 -7.90
N LEU A 75 6.68 -24.29 -7.19
CA LEU A 75 7.51 -25.32 -7.81
C LEU A 75 6.70 -26.25 -8.74
N GLN A 76 5.49 -26.61 -8.36
CA GLN A 76 4.59 -27.42 -9.20
C GLN A 76 4.21 -26.68 -10.49
N LEU A 77 3.89 -25.37 -10.41
CA LEU A 77 3.57 -24.55 -11.58
C LEU A 77 4.78 -24.38 -12.50
N GLU A 78 5.98 -24.18 -11.97
CA GLU A 78 7.22 -24.10 -12.73
C GLU A 78 7.51 -25.43 -13.47
N ALA A 79 7.29 -26.57 -12.82
CA ALA A 79 7.43 -27.88 -13.44
C ALA A 79 6.40 -28.08 -14.58
N ASN A 80 5.15 -27.63 -14.37
CA ASN A 80 4.10 -27.64 -15.40
C ASN A 80 4.49 -26.77 -16.61
N MET A 81 4.95 -25.55 -16.39
CA MET A 81 5.43 -24.66 -17.46
C MET A 81 6.54 -25.31 -18.28
N LYS A 82 7.53 -25.92 -17.63
CA LYS A 82 8.61 -26.67 -18.32
C LYS A 82 8.06 -27.84 -19.12
N SER A 83 7.01 -28.50 -18.65
CA SER A 83 6.36 -29.61 -19.39
C SER A 83 5.69 -29.09 -20.67
N VAL A 84 4.95 -27.99 -20.59
CA VAL A 84 4.33 -27.35 -21.74
C VAL A 84 5.37 -26.91 -22.77
N ASP A 85 6.46 -26.28 -22.31
CA ASP A 85 7.55 -25.83 -23.20
C ASP A 85 8.21 -26.98 -23.96
N LYS A 86 8.37 -28.16 -23.32
CA LYS A 86 8.92 -29.34 -23.97
C LYS A 86 8.02 -29.97 -25.03
N GLN A 87 6.72 -29.67 -25.03
CA GLN A 87 5.76 -30.16 -26.03
C GLN A 87 5.85 -29.37 -27.35
N ARG A 88 6.57 -28.25 -27.39
CA ARG A 88 6.71 -27.45 -28.61
C ARG A 88 7.38 -28.24 -29.70
N PRO A 89 6.74 -28.37 -30.88
CA PRO A 89 7.30 -29.12 -32.00
C PRO A 89 8.48 -28.38 -32.63
N ASP A 90 9.52 -29.13 -33.03
CA ASP A 90 10.53 -28.63 -33.94
C ASP A 90 9.96 -28.62 -35.37
N ILE A 91 9.39 -27.50 -35.77
CA ILE A 91 8.76 -27.32 -37.07
C ILE A 91 9.73 -27.70 -38.20
N ARG A 92 11.00 -27.29 -38.13
CA ARG A 92 12.00 -27.56 -39.20
C ARG A 92 12.19 -29.06 -39.41
N LYS A 93 12.30 -29.83 -38.33
CA LYS A 93 12.45 -31.29 -38.43
C LYS A 93 11.19 -31.97 -38.96
N GLN A 94 10.00 -31.51 -38.53
CA GLN A 94 8.76 -32.14 -38.94
C GLN A 94 8.40 -31.90 -40.41
N ILE A 95 8.79 -30.76 -41.00
CA ILE A 95 8.53 -30.47 -42.42
C ILE A 95 9.68 -30.89 -43.35
N ALA A 96 10.81 -31.35 -42.82
CA ALA A 96 12.02 -31.61 -43.60
C ALA A 96 11.78 -32.63 -44.72
N ALA A 97 11.07 -33.74 -44.47
CA ALA A 97 10.75 -34.75 -45.44
C ALA A 97 9.87 -34.23 -46.59
N THR A 98 8.76 -33.50 -46.28
CA THR A 98 7.90 -32.91 -47.31
C THR A 98 8.65 -31.85 -48.13
N LYS A 99 9.51 -31.05 -47.49
CA LYS A 99 10.34 -30.08 -48.17
C LYS A 99 11.32 -30.71 -49.15
N GLU A 100 11.94 -31.85 -48.77
CA GLU A 100 12.86 -32.59 -49.70
C GLU A 100 12.09 -33.26 -50.83
N GLN A 101 10.90 -33.84 -50.57
CA GLN A 101 10.04 -34.35 -51.66
C GLN A 101 9.67 -33.27 -52.68
N LEU A 102 9.31 -32.06 -52.16
CA LEU A 102 9.01 -30.92 -53.04
C LEU A 102 10.22 -30.47 -53.85
N SER A 103 11.41 -30.47 -53.24
CA SER A 103 12.67 -30.15 -53.91
C SER A 103 12.97 -31.16 -55.02
N THR A 104 12.79 -32.44 -54.78
CA THR A 104 12.95 -33.52 -55.76
C THR A 104 11.97 -33.39 -56.93
N ALA A 105 10.68 -33.17 -56.60
CA ALA A 105 9.67 -32.96 -57.65
C ALA A 105 9.99 -31.76 -58.57
N ARG A 106 10.50 -30.66 -57.99
CA ARG A 106 10.95 -29.49 -58.75
C ARG A 106 12.14 -29.80 -59.67
N ARG A 107 13.11 -30.59 -59.20
CA ARG A 107 14.23 -31.04 -60.01
C ARG A 107 13.79 -31.90 -61.21
N GLU A 108 12.91 -32.86 -60.95
CA GLU A 108 12.34 -33.75 -62.01
C GLU A 108 11.50 -32.96 -63.00
N ARG A 109 10.66 -32.01 -62.54
CA ARG A 109 9.95 -31.10 -63.45
C ARG A 109 10.91 -30.37 -64.39
N ALA A 110 11.99 -29.78 -63.86
CA ALA A 110 12.97 -29.05 -64.66
C ALA A 110 13.68 -29.96 -65.66
N ARG A 111 13.97 -31.23 -65.29
CA ARG A 111 14.50 -32.25 -66.17
C ARG A 111 13.56 -32.57 -67.34
N VAL A 112 12.25 -32.83 -67.04
CA VAL A 112 11.25 -33.11 -68.01
C VAL A 112 11.02 -31.91 -68.96
N GLU A 113 11.04 -30.70 -68.43
CA GLU A 113 10.92 -29.47 -69.22
C GLU A 113 12.06 -29.33 -70.25
N ASN A 114 13.31 -29.65 -69.85
CA ASN A 114 14.46 -29.65 -70.78
C ASN A 114 14.36 -30.75 -71.83
N LEU A 115 13.92 -31.94 -71.47
CA LEU A 115 13.68 -33.04 -72.40
C LEU A 115 12.54 -32.70 -73.39
N LEU A 116 11.53 -32.01 -72.97
CA LEU A 116 10.43 -31.56 -73.81
C LEU A 116 10.92 -30.57 -74.90
N LYS A 117 11.81 -29.62 -74.51
CA LYS A 117 12.49 -28.70 -75.45
C LYS A 117 13.29 -29.43 -76.52
N ALA A 118 13.87 -30.62 -76.19
CA ALA A 118 14.58 -31.51 -77.09
C ALA A 118 13.67 -32.51 -77.85
N ASN A 119 12.35 -32.37 -77.77
CA ASN A 119 11.34 -33.31 -78.29
C ASN A 119 11.51 -34.75 -77.79
N ALA A 120 12.11 -34.95 -76.63
CA ALA A 120 12.42 -36.27 -76.02
C ALA A 120 11.49 -36.61 -74.81
N ALA A 121 10.41 -35.84 -74.56
CA ALA A 121 9.44 -36.10 -73.50
C ALA A 121 8.01 -35.74 -73.92
N ASN A 122 7.00 -36.28 -73.22
CA ASN A 122 5.59 -35.96 -73.42
C ASN A 122 5.10 -34.83 -72.51
N ARG A 123 4.28 -33.93 -73.04
CA ARG A 123 3.67 -32.80 -72.28
C ARG A 123 2.88 -33.26 -71.07
N LYS A 124 2.23 -34.40 -71.13
CA LYS A 124 1.53 -34.99 -69.98
C LYS A 124 2.46 -35.22 -68.79
N GLN A 125 3.72 -35.64 -69.02
CA GLN A 125 4.69 -35.81 -67.91
C GLN A 125 5.03 -34.50 -67.23
N LEU A 126 5.08 -33.38 -67.93
CA LEU A 126 5.25 -32.06 -67.30
C LEU A 126 4.02 -31.67 -66.49
N ASP A 127 2.83 -31.93 -67.02
CA ASP A 127 1.58 -31.61 -66.29
C ASP A 127 1.42 -32.47 -65.05
N ASP A 128 1.82 -33.75 -65.09
CA ASP A 128 1.83 -34.66 -63.94
C ASP A 128 2.77 -34.13 -62.85
N TRP A 129 3.98 -33.66 -63.16
CA TRP A 129 4.90 -33.08 -62.19
C TRP A 129 4.41 -31.75 -61.67
N ASN A 130 3.76 -30.91 -62.46
CA ASN A 130 3.15 -29.66 -61.99
C ASN A 130 2.04 -29.94 -60.96
N ALA A 131 1.20 -30.93 -61.25
CA ALA A 131 0.15 -31.37 -60.29
C ALA A 131 0.75 -31.91 -58.98
N GLN A 132 1.79 -32.75 -59.09
CA GLN A 132 2.49 -33.28 -57.91
C GLN A 132 3.13 -32.17 -57.02
N ILE A 133 3.73 -31.17 -57.67
CA ILE A 133 4.33 -29.99 -56.97
C ILE A 133 3.23 -29.22 -56.27
N ALA A 134 2.08 -28.97 -56.89
CA ALA A 134 0.97 -28.26 -56.29
C ALA A 134 0.44 -28.98 -55.05
N VAL A 135 0.28 -30.32 -55.11
CA VAL A 135 -0.12 -31.13 -53.97
C VAL A 135 0.88 -31.04 -52.80
N LEU A 136 2.18 -31.22 -53.11
CA LEU A 136 3.24 -31.15 -52.08
C LEU A 136 3.38 -29.74 -51.48
N GLN A 137 3.17 -28.67 -52.24
CA GLN A 137 3.12 -27.30 -51.73
C GLN A 137 1.95 -27.09 -50.77
N SER A 138 0.74 -27.46 -51.19
CA SER A 138 -0.44 -27.36 -50.32
C SER A 138 -0.27 -28.20 -49.03
N GLN A 139 0.30 -29.39 -49.14
CA GLN A 139 0.60 -30.23 -47.95
C GLN A 139 1.61 -29.60 -47.05
N LEU A 140 2.69 -29.01 -47.58
CA LEU A 140 3.72 -28.30 -46.78
C LEU A 140 3.12 -27.08 -46.08
N GLU A 141 2.33 -26.27 -46.74
CA GLU A 141 1.63 -25.12 -46.19
C GLU A 141 0.68 -25.51 -45.07
N ALA A 142 -0.12 -26.57 -45.27
CA ALA A 142 -1.01 -27.10 -44.25
C ALA A 142 -0.25 -27.59 -43.00
N GLN A 143 0.88 -28.32 -43.20
CA GLN A 143 1.75 -28.75 -42.09
C GLN A 143 2.32 -27.57 -41.32
N ILE A 144 2.88 -26.57 -42.03
CA ILE A 144 3.42 -25.35 -41.40
C ILE A 144 2.34 -24.64 -40.59
N SER A 145 1.14 -24.43 -41.19
CA SER A 145 0.04 -23.77 -40.52
C SER A 145 -0.39 -24.51 -39.23
N SER A 146 -0.57 -25.83 -39.33
CA SER A 146 -0.97 -26.66 -38.18
C SER A 146 0.08 -26.61 -37.04
N LEU A 147 1.37 -26.75 -37.38
CA LEU A 147 2.44 -26.70 -36.41
C LEU A 147 2.63 -25.32 -35.78
N THR A 148 2.44 -24.25 -36.56
CA THR A 148 2.48 -22.86 -36.09
C THR A 148 1.34 -22.61 -35.09
N ASN A 149 0.10 -22.99 -35.45
CA ASN A 149 -1.06 -22.86 -34.58
C ASN A 149 -0.89 -23.64 -33.28
N ASN A 150 -0.36 -24.87 -33.37
CA ASN A 150 -0.05 -25.66 -32.17
C ASN A 150 1.00 -24.98 -31.29
N THR A 151 2.08 -24.47 -31.89
CA THR A 151 3.12 -23.73 -31.15
C THR A 151 2.55 -22.46 -30.48
N GLN A 152 1.66 -21.73 -31.18
CA GLN A 152 1.01 -20.58 -30.62
C GLN A 152 0.11 -20.95 -29.43
N SER A 153 -0.70 -22.01 -29.55
CA SER A 153 -1.54 -22.51 -28.44
C SER A 153 -0.69 -22.91 -27.21
N LEU A 154 0.46 -23.57 -27.43
CA LEU A 154 1.38 -23.92 -26.32
C LEU A 154 2.03 -22.68 -25.71
N ASN A 155 2.34 -21.62 -26.49
CA ASN A 155 2.85 -20.37 -25.98
C ASN A 155 1.79 -19.67 -25.09
N GLU A 156 0.53 -19.64 -25.50
CA GLU A 156 -0.56 -19.08 -24.71
C GLU A 156 -0.79 -19.86 -23.42
N GLN A 157 -0.72 -21.19 -23.48
CA GLN A 157 -0.80 -22.05 -22.29
C GLN A 157 0.38 -21.81 -21.34
N SER A 158 1.61 -21.72 -21.85
CA SER A 158 2.81 -21.40 -21.05
C SER A 158 2.67 -20.02 -20.40
N SER A 159 2.16 -19.02 -21.14
CA SER A 159 1.89 -17.67 -20.61
C SER A 159 0.84 -17.68 -19.49
N SER A 160 -0.20 -18.48 -19.62
CA SER A 160 -1.21 -18.66 -18.57
C SER A 160 -0.63 -19.23 -17.29
N VAL A 161 0.25 -20.24 -17.41
CA VAL A 161 0.95 -20.82 -16.25
C VAL A 161 1.94 -19.79 -15.64
N ALA A 162 2.62 -18.99 -16.47
CA ALA A 162 3.51 -17.94 -15.98
C ALA A 162 2.75 -16.90 -15.12
N ILE A 163 1.53 -16.52 -15.52
CA ILE A 163 0.68 -15.64 -14.71
C ILE A 163 0.32 -16.28 -13.38
N GLN A 164 0.03 -17.60 -13.34
CA GLN A 164 -0.25 -18.30 -12.08
C GLN A 164 0.98 -18.34 -11.15
N ILE A 165 2.18 -18.42 -11.72
CA ILE A 165 3.43 -18.33 -10.95
C ILE A 165 3.52 -16.94 -10.31
N LEU A 166 3.32 -15.86 -11.07
CA LEU A 166 3.34 -14.48 -10.55
C LEU A 166 2.31 -14.26 -9.45
N GLN A 167 1.10 -14.80 -9.61
CA GLN A 167 0.07 -14.73 -8.56
C GLN A 167 0.50 -15.46 -7.28
N THR A 168 1.18 -16.60 -7.42
CA THR A 168 1.68 -17.35 -6.26
C THR A 168 2.87 -16.63 -5.60
N GLU A 169 3.70 -15.95 -6.37
CA GLU A 169 4.79 -15.09 -5.87
C GLU A 169 4.25 -13.89 -5.10
N ASP A 170 3.19 -13.23 -5.58
CA ASP A 170 2.52 -12.16 -4.86
C ASP A 170 1.97 -12.66 -3.51
N GLN A 171 1.36 -13.86 -3.49
CA GLN A 171 0.91 -14.47 -2.25
C GLN A 171 2.05 -14.81 -1.29
N LEU A 172 3.21 -15.26 -1.81
CA LEU A 172 4.42 -15.49 -1.02
C LEU A 172 4.95 -14.20 -0.42
N ASN A 173 5.00 -13.11 -1.20
CA ASN A 173 5.43 -11.81 -0.72
C ASN A 173 4.52 -11.29 0.40
N LYS A 174 3.21 -11.52 0.32
CA LYS A 174 2.23 -11.19 1.35
C LYS A 174 2.34 -12.01 2.63
N CYS A 175 3.12 -13.08 2.63
CA CYS A 175 3.46 -13.81 3.85
C CYS A 175 4.53 -13.10 4.68
N HIS A 176 5.33 -12.21 4.07
CA HIS A 176 6.30 -11.37 4.76
C HIS A 176 5.60 -10.15 5.33
N ILE A 177 5.65 -10.00 6.64
CA ILE A 177 5.00 -8.90 7.35
C ILE A 177 6.00 -7.76 7.45
N LEU A 178 5.70 -6.64 6.77
CA LEU A 178 6.57 -5.47 6.69
C LEU A 178 5.99 -4.30 7.48
N SER A 179 6.85 -3.46 8.03
CA SER A 179 6.42 -2.18 8.61
C SER A 179 6.05 -1.19 7.50
N PRO A 180 4.82 -0.60 7.51
CA PRO A 180 4.40 0.34 6.48
C PRO A 180 4.99 1.75 6.63
N ILE A 181 5.48 2.11 7.85
CA ILE A 181 6.04 3.42 8.18
C ILE A 181 7.26 3.29 9.09
N ASN A 182 8.05 4.35 9.19
CA ASN A 182 8.96 4.52 10.32
C ASN A 182 8.14 4.84 11.56
N GLY A 183 8.31 4.06 12.64
CA GLY A 183 7.49 4.29 13.83
C GLY A 183 7.85 3.38 15.00
N THR A 184 7.04 3.48 16.04
CA THR A 184 7.15 2.66 17.25
C THR A 184 5.93 1.76 17.37
N VAL A 185 6.12 0.50 17.66
CA VAL A 185 5.04 -0.45 17.93
C VAL A 185 4.32 -0.05 19.22
N LEU A 186 3.01 0.19 19.13
CA LEU A 186 2.18 0.59 20.26
C LEU A 186 1.49 -0.59 20.96
N ALA A 187 1.09 -1.58 20.15
CA ALA A 187 0.42 -2.77 20.66
C ALA A 187 0.68 -3.96 19.74
N LYS A 188 0.81 -5.14 20.31
CA LYS A 188 0.91 -6.43 19.63
C LYS A 188 -0.39 -7.18 19.83
N TYR A 189 -1.00 -7.68 18.74
CA TYR A 189 -2.30 -8.34 18.75
C TYR A 189 -2.26 -9.84 18.44
N ALA A 190 -1.11 -10.36 18.00
CA ALA A 190 -0.94 -11.75 17.65
C ALA A 190 0.42 -12.28 18.10
N GLU A 191 0.47 -13.58 18.40
CA GLU A 191 1.69 -14.25 18.83
C GLU A 191 2.15 -15.30 17.81
N PRO A 192 3.49 -15.56 17.72
CA PRO A 192 4.01 -16.67 16.94
C PRO A 192 3.34 -17.98 17.34
N GLY A 193 2.95 -18.77 16.34
CA GLY A 193 2.21 -20.01 16.54
C GLY A 193 0.71 -19.92 16.34
N GLU A 194 0.13 -18.73 16.37
CA GLU A 194 -1.27 -18.51 16.07
C GLU A 194 -1.57 -18.64 14.57
N LEU A 195 -2.85 -18.88 14.25
CA LEU A 195 -3.32 -18.82 12.87
C LEU A 195 -3.61 -17.36 12.49
N ALA A 196 -2.92 -16.90 11.45
CA ALA A 196 -3.23 -15.64 10.77
C ALA A 196 -4.25 -15.91 9.65
N SER A 197 -5.20 -14.99 9.52
CA SER A 197 -6.13 -14.93 8.38
C SER A 197 -6.10 -13.54 7.79
N THR A 198 -6.33 -13.41 6.49
CA THR A 198 -6.38 -12.10 5.81
C THR A 198 -7.29 -11.13 6.56
N GLY A 199 -6.76 -9.96 6.91
CA GLY A 199 -7.45 -8.92 7.68
C GLY A 199 -7.30 -9.04 9.21
N LYS A 200 -6.72 -10.13 9.75
CA LYS A 200 -6.47 -10.24 11.20
C LYS A 200 -5.42 -9.20 11.61
N PRO A 201 -5.71 -8.31 12.59
CA PRO A 201 -4.71 -7.40 13.15
C PRO A 201 -3.54 -8.17 13.76
N LEU A 202 -2.31 -7.72 13.48
CA LEU A 202 -1.08 -8.30 14.00
C LEU A 202 -0.42 -7.39 15.02
N PHE A 203 -0.26 -6.12 14.69
CA PHE A 203 0.26 -5.10 15.59
C PHE A 203 -0.19 -3.69 15.16
N LYS A 204 -0.04 -2.73 16.05
CA LYS A 204 -0.27 -1.32 15.79
C LYS A 204 1.06 -0.57 15.86
N ILE A 205 1.33 0.27 14.85
CA ILE A 205 2.51 1.12 14.78
C ILE A 205 2.11 2.59 14.65
N ALA A 206 2.87 3.51 15.24
CA ALA A 206 2.66 4.94 15.12
C ALA A 206 3.96 5.70 14.87
N ASP A 207 3.88 6.77 14.09
CA ASP A 207 4.96 7.74 13.98
C ASP A 207 5.01 8.60 15.26
N THR A 208 5.82 8.17 16.21
CA THR A 208 5.97 8.84 17.51
C THR A 208 6.96 10.00 17.47
N GLU A 209 7.64 10.25 16.36
CA GLU A 209 8.56 11.37 16.18
C GLU A 209 7.85 12.62 15.63
N ASN A 210 6.93 12.43 14.68
CA ASN A 210 6.13 13.48 14.09
C ASN A 210 4.69 13.36 14.58
N ILE A 211 4.43 13.99 15.71
CA ILE A 211 3.12 13.99 16.36
C ILE A 211 2.37 15.28 16.09
N PHE A 212 1.12 15.32 16.44
CA PHE A 212 0.33 16.54 16.39
C PHE A 212 -0.50 16.71 17.66
N LEU A 213 -0.62 17.95 18.11
CA LEU A 213 -1.62 18.34 19.10
C LEU A 213 -2.95 18.56 18.37
N ARG A 214 -3.98 17.79 18.69
CA ARG A 214 -5.36 18.07 18.29
C ARG A 214 -5.99 18.95 19.34
N ALA A 215 -5.95 20.26 19.11
CA ALA A 215 -6.52 21.27 19.98
C ALA A 215 -7.86 21.75 19.46
N TYR A 216 -8.67 22.31 20.37
CA TYR A 216 -10.01 22.80 20.05
C TYR A 216 -10.07 24.29 20.30
N VAL A 217 -10.49 25.05 19.28
CA VAL A 217 -10.65 26.49 19.31
C VAL A 217 -12.10 26.88 19.13
N THR A 218 -12.53 27.97 19.78
CA THR A 218 -13.86 28.56 19.58
C THR A 218 -13.93 29.34 18.29
N SER A 219 -15.12 29.66 17.80
CA SER A 219 -15.32 30.48 16.60
C SER A 219 -14.63 31.86 16.70
N SER A 220 -14.57 32.47 17.89
CA SER A 220 -13.90 33.73 18.12
C SER A 220 -12.37 33.64 18.08
N GLN A 221 -11.82 32.46 18.44
CA GLN A 221 -10.38 32.24 18.38
C GLN A 221 -9.92 31.83 16.97
N LEU A 222 -10.83 31.25 16.17
CA LEU A 222 -10.53 30.77 14.82
C LEU A 222 -10.00 31.88 13.91
N GLU A 223 -10.45 33.13 14.11
CA GLU A 223 -9.97 34.29 13.35
C GLU A 223 -8.45 34.52 13.51
N LYS A 224 -7.89 34.12 14.66
CA LYS A 224 -6.45 34.26 14.97
C LYS A 224 -5.61 33.07 14.48
N VAL A 225 -6.23 32.00 14.04
CA VAL A 225 -5.55 30.77 13.64
C VAL A 225 -5.43 30.71 12.13
N LYS A 226 -4.21 30.70 11.62
CA LYS A 226 -3.94 30.58 10.19
C LYS A 226 -3.16 29.29 9.90
N LEU A 227 -3.51 28.62 8.80
CA LEU A 227 -2.76 27.46 8.32
C LEU A 227 -1.29 27.85 8.05
N GLY A 228 -0.35 27.05 8.56
CA GLY A 228 1.09 27.31 8.44
C GLY A 228 1.68 28.25 9.48
N SER A 229 0.87 28.85 10.37
CA SER A 229 1.39 29.72 11.43
C SER A 229 2.19 28.91 12.48
N GLN A 230 3.25 29.54 12.98
CA GLN A 230 4.05 29.03 14.09
C GLN A 230 3.36 29.33 15.41
N VAL A 231 3.29 28.36 16.30
CA VAL A 231 2.62 28.48 17.59
C VAL A 231 3.46 27.84 18.69
N LYS A 232 3.26 28.28 19.94
CA LYS A 232 3.87 27.65 21.10
C LYS A 232 2.94 26.59 21.67
N VAL A 233 3.44 25.37 21.75
CA VAL A 233 2.73 24.23 22.29
C VAL A 233 3.36 23.84 23.63
N PHE A 234 2.53 23.58 24.61
CA PHE A 234 2.96 23.21 25.95
C PHE A 234 2.43 21.81 26.28
N ALA A 235 3.33 20.85 26.46
CA ALA A 235 2.96 19.52 26.94
C ALA A 235 2.83 19.54 28.46
N ASP A 236 1.71 19.03 28.97
CA ASP A 236 1.42 18.96 30.41
C ASP A 236 1.95 17.66 31.01
N PHE A 237 2.96 17.75 31.85
CA PHE A 237 3.55 16.64 32.61
C PHE A 237 2.99 16.46 34.02
N GLY A 238 1.92 17.19 34.37
CA GLY A 238 1.34 17.22 35.71
C GLY A 238 2.03 18.25 36.64
N ASP A 239 1.38 18.53 37.77
CA ASP A 239 1.91 19.44 38.82
C ASP A 239 2.36 20.83 38.32
N LYS A 240 1.69 21.36 37.28
CA LYS A 240 2.05 22.60 36.55
C LYS A 240 3.43 22.57 35.86
N ASN A 241 4.03 21.38 35.73
CA ASN A 241 5.25 21.21 34.96
C ASN A 241 4.91 21.14 33.47
N ARG A 242 5.20 22.19 32.73
CA ARG A 242 4.94 22.33 31.30
C ARG A 242 6.24 22.52 30.55
N LYS A 243 6.41 21.79 29.46
CA LYS A 243 7.52 21.94 28.54
C LYS A 243 7.05 22.57 27.24
N GLU A 244 7.70 23.64 26.82
CA GLU A 244 7.42 24.35 25.59
C GLU A 244 8.04 23.65 24.40
N TYR A 245 7.24 23.53 23.31
CA TYR A 245 7.63 23.03 22.00
C TYR A 245 7.18 24.03 20.93
N GLN A 246 7.91 24.07 19.82
CA GLN A 246 7.46 24.81 18.64
C GLN A 246 6.51 23.91 17.84
N GLY A 247 5.37 24.47 17.46
CA GLY A 247 4.38 23.80 16.63
C GLY A 247 4.04 24.61 15.39
N THR A 248 3.54 23.94 14.37
CA THR A 248 3.03 24.56 13.14
C THR A 248 1.60 24.11 12.91
N VAL A 249 0.66 25.04 12.69
CA VAL A 249 -0.72 24.72 12.35
C VAL A 249 -0.75 24.01 10.99
N SER A 250 -1.06 22.72 11.00
CA SER A 250 -1.05 21.86 9.81
C SER A 250 -2.43 21.60 9.21
N TRP A 251 -3.48 21.78 9.99
CA TRP A 251 -4.86 21.58 9.55
C TRP A 251 -5.85 22.27 10.49
N ILE A 252 -6.93 22.77 9.91
CA ILE A 252 -8.06 23.39 10.62
C ILE A 252 -9.33 22.70 10.10
N ALA A 253 -10.23 22.29 10.98
CA ALA A 253 -11.49 21.66 10.59
C ALA A 253 -12.42 22.65 9.88
N ASP A 254 -13.01 22.21 8.77
CA ASP A 254 -14.04 22.99 8.04
C ASP A 254 -15.41 22.88 8.71
N GLU A 255 -15.61 21.87 9.57
CA GLU A 255 -16.86 21.63 10.29
C GLU A 255 -16.63 21.75 11.80
N ALA A 256 -17.62 22.33 12.49
CA ALA A 256 -17.61 22.41 13.94
C ALA A 256 -17.83 21.02 14.56
N GLU A 257 -17.02 20.68 15.55
CA GLU A 257 -17.23 19.50 16.38
C GLU A 257 -18.04 19.89 17.63
N PHE A 258 -18.98 19.04 18.00
CA PHE A 258 -19.73 19.21 19.25
C PHE A 258 -19.00 18.49 20.38
N THR A 259 -18.76 19.19 21.49
CA THR A 259 -18.53 18.46 22.75
C THR A 259 -19.79 17.64 23.07
N PRO A 260 -19.66 16.36 23.49
CA PRO A 260 -20.80 15.46 23.62
C PRO A 260 -21.72 15.86 24.79
N LYS A 261 -22.60 16.83 24.58
CA LYS A 261 -23.73 17.18 25.43
C LYS A 261 -24.97 17.46 24.60
N THR A 262 -26.05 16.82 24.94
CA THR A 262 -27.24 16.52 24.13
C THR A 262 -28.36 17.57 24.16
N ILE A 263 -28.15 18.84 24.44
CA ILE A 263 -29.23 19.87 24.41
C ILE A 263 -28.70 21.19 23.86
N LEU A 264 -29.28 21.68 22.77
CA LEU A 264 -28.90 22.91 22.07
C LEU A 264 -29.69 24.12 22.67
N THR A 265 -29.09 24.81 23.60
CA THR A 265 -29.55 26.17 24.02
C THR A 265 -28.73 27.25 23.31
N ASP A 266 -29.19 28.51 23.31
CA ASP A 266 -28.47 29.61 22.68
C ASP A 266 -27.06 29.82 23.27
N ASP A 267 -26.83 29.50 24.55
CA ASP A 267 -25.51 29.48 25.19
C ASP A 267 -24.60 28.35 24.66
N GLU A 268 -25.17 27.27 24.12
CA GLU A 268 -24.37 26.16 23.57
C GLU A 268 -23.91 26.39 22.14
N ARG A 269 -24.55 27.28 21.36
CA ARG A 269 -24.02 27.75 20.05
C ARG A 269 -22.72 28.55 20.23
N ALA A 270 -22.56 29.20 21.38
CA ALA A 270 -21.29 29.86 21.74
C ALA A 270 -20.15 28.89 22.04
N ASN A 271 -20.46 27.58 22.24
CA ASN A 271 -19.51 26.52 22.57
C ASN A 271 -19.18 25.60 21.39
N GLN A 272 -19.51 25.98 20.14
CA GLN A 272 -19.01 25.28 18.96
C GLN A 272 -17.50 25.44 18.91
N VAL A 273 -16.80 24.30 18.78
CA VAL A 273 -15.35 24.25 18.70
C VAL A 273 -14.92 23.68 17.36
N TYR A 274 -13.81 24.16 16.85
CA TYR A 274 -13.18 23.66 15.66
C TYR A 274 -11.88 22.95 16.04
N ALA A 275 -11.68 21.74 15.53
CA ALA A 275 -10.43 21.01 15.73
C ALA A 275 -9.32 21.63 14.89
N VAL A 276 -8.16 21.83 15.51
CA VAL A 276 -6.94 22.31 14.87
C VAL A 276 -5.83 21.30 15.14
N LYS A 277 -5.15 20.82 14.07
CA LYS A 277 -3.95 19.99 14.22
C LYS A 277 -2.72 20.87 14.13
N ILE A 278 -1.87 20.73 15.12
CA ILE A 278 -0.62 21.47 15.25
C ILE A 278 0.49 20.43 15.23
N ALA A 279 1.28 20.41 14.16
CA ALA A 279 2.41 19.50 14.01
C ALA A 279 3.52 19.89 14.99
N VAL A 280 4.01 18.90 15.73
CA VAL A 280 5.07 19.06 16.73
C VAL A 280 6.11 17.97 16.56
N LYS A 281 7.38 18.32 16.61
CA LYS A 281 8.46 17.34 16.64
C LYS A 281 8.67 16.85 18.07
N ASN A 282 8.46 15.55 18.28
CA ASN A 282 8.62 14.94 19.60
C ASN A 282 10.08 14.62 19.89
N ASP A 283 10.52 14.91 21.07
CA ASP A 283 11.85 14.56 21.62
C ASP A 283 11.84 13.24 22.42
N GLY A 284 10.71 12.49 22.37
CA GLY A 284 10.51 11.23 23.06
C GLY A 284 9.84 11.35 24.43
N PHE A 285 9.66 12.56 24.96
CA PHE A 285 8.99 12.78 26.24
C PHE A 285 7.46 12.84 26.10
N ILE A 286 6.94 13.41 25.03
CA ILE A 286 5.50 13.46 24.79
C ILE A 286 4.98 12.05 24.47
N LYS A 287 3.94 11.65 25.18
CA LYS A 287 3.23 10.38 24.92
C LYS A 287 1.87 10.67 24.28
N LEU A 288 1.40 9.74 23.44
CA LEU A 288 0.09 9.85 22.82
C LEU A 288 -1.00 9.84 23.90
N GLY A 289 -2.02 10.69 23.73
CA GLY A 289 -3.07 10.89 24.71
C GLY A 289 -2.72 11.86 25.86
N MET A 290 -1.47 12.35 25.96
CA MET A 290 -1.15 13.43 26.89
C MET A 290 -1.89 14.70 26.53
N TYR A 291 -2.26 15.49 27.55
CA TYR A 291 -2.82 16.82 27.35
C TYR A 291 -1.77 17.82 26.92
N GLY A 292 -2.16 18.72 26.07
CA GLY A 292 -1.35 19.85 25.65
C GLY A 292 -2.17 21.12 25.51
N GLU A 293 -1.49 22.23 25.63
CA GLU A 293 -2.03 23.57 25.53
C GLU A 293 -1.32 24.33 24.42
N VAL A 294 -1.99 25.28 23.80
CA VAL A 294 -1.39 26.09 22.75
C VAL A 294 -1.62 27.56 23.01
N ARG A 295 -0.61 28.35 22.67
CA ARG A 295 -0.67 29.80 22.62
C ARG A 295 -0.40 30.23 21.17
N PHE A 296 -1.41 30.84 20.57
CA PHE A 296 -1.26 31.45 19.26
C PHE A 296 -0.44 32.75 19.40
N SER A 297 0.55 32.93 18.52
CA SER A 297 1.32 34.18 18.53
C SER A 297 0.40 35.31 18.14
N GLU A 298 0.34 36.39 18.94
CA GLU A 298 -0.24 37.64 18.47
C GLU A 298 0.69 38.15 17.36
N GLU A 299 0.14 38.32 16.13
CA GLU A 299 0.82 39.05 15.07
C GLU A 299 1.06 40.49 15.58
N GLN A 300 2.34 40.88 15.70
CA GLN A 300 2.71 42.29 15.89
C GLN A 300 2.45 43.08 14.62
#